data_34724ec832527049543df0be7ad62899
#
_entry.id   34724ec832527049543df0be7ad62899
#
_cell.length_a   1.000
_cell.length_b   1.000
_cell.length_c   1.000
_cell.angle_alpha   90.00
_cell.angle_beta   90.00
_cell.angle_gamma   90.00
#
_symmetry.space_group_name_H-M   'P 1'
#
loop_
_entity.id
_entity.type
_entity.pdbx_description
1 polymer ?
#
loop_
_entity_poly.entity_id
_entity_poly.type
_entity_poly.pdbx_seq_one_letter_code
_entity_poly.pdbx_strand_id
1 'polypeptide(L)'
;LVLLKAVIVLTSWIFGYFAMKHLPITIVGPINATRPVMVLVGAMLIFGERLNACQWTGVVLTLLSLFLLSRSSRREGVDFRHNVWILCIAVAALAAVVSGLYDKYIMARLDPVFVQGWCNLYLFGLMSVVVGILWWPRRRTTTPFHWTWAIPLISFFLVLADFAYFY
;
A
#
# COMPACT_ATOMS: atom_id res chain seq x y z
N LEU A 1 1.76 19.73 -2.85
CA LEU A 1 1.93 18.76 -1.76
C LEU A 1 1.03 17.54 -1.95
N VAL A 2 -0.30 17.74 -2.03
CA VAL A 2 -1.28 16.61 -2.17
C VAL A 2 -1.11 15.84 -3.48
N LEU A 3 -0.82 16.52 -4.59
CA LEU A 3 -0.56 15.86 -5.87
C LEU A 3 0.68 14.93 -5.80
N LEU A 4 1.74 15.37 -5.12
CA LEU A 4 2.95 14.54 -4.92
C LEU A 4 2.60 13.27 -4.12
N LYS A 5 1.79 13.39 -3.04
CA LYS A 5 1.25 12.26 -2.31
C LYS A 5 0.52 11.29 -3.24
N ALA A 6 -0.41 11.80 -4.06
CA ALA A 6 -1.18 10.97 -4.99
C ALA A 6 -0.28 10.20 -5.97
N VAL A 7 0.79 10.81 -6.48
CA VAL A 7 1.75 10.15 -7.37
C VAL A 7 2.52 9.04 -6.64
N ILE A 8 2.96 9.28 -5.39
CA ILE A 8 3.67 8.26 -4.59
C ILE A 8 2.75 7.07 -4.31
N VAL A 9 1.50 7.33 -3.90
CA VAL A 9 0.50 6.28 -3.66
C VAL A 9 0.22 5.48 -4.93
N LEU A 10 0.02 6.16 -6.06
CA LEU A 10 -0.22 5.52 -7.36
C LEU A 10 0.95 4.62 -7.77
N THR A 11 2.18 5.11 -7.58
CA THR A 11 3.40 4.32 -7.84
C THR A 11 3.41 3.05 -7.00
N SER A 12 3.12 3.15 -5.69
CA SER A 12 3.01 1.98 -4.81
C SER A 12 1.95 0.99 -5.30
N TRP A 13 0.79 1.47 -5.74
CA TRP A 13 -0.30 0.60 -6.23
C TRP A 13 0.04 -0.08 -7.55
N ILE A 14 0.68 0.61 -8.50
CA ILE A 14 1.09 0.03 -9.78
C ILE A 14 2.12 -1.09 -9.55
N PHE A 15 3.18 -0.81 -8.79
CA PHE A 15 4.19 -1.82 -8.49
C PHE A 15 3.62 -2.98 -7.67
N GLY A 16 2.74 -2.69 -6.71
CA GLY A 16 2.02 -3.70 -5.94
C GLY A 16 1.13 -4.60 -6.80
N TYR A 17 0.41 -4.02 -7.77
CA TYR A 17 -0.41 -4.78 -8.71
C TYR A 17 0.43 -5.74 -9.56
N PHE A 18 1.53 -5.27 -10.14
CA PHE A 18 2.41 -6.12 -10.94
C PHE A 18 3.05 -7.23 -10.08
N ALA A 19 3.43 -6.94 -8.85
CA ALA A 19 3.96 -7.93 -7.93
C ALA A 19 2.91 -8.99 -7.58
N MET A 20 1.68 -8.60 -7.23
CA MET A 20 0.59 -9.54 -6.92
C MET A 20 0.17 -10.40 -8.10
N LYS A 21 0.35 -9.92 -9.33
CA LYS A 21 0.05 -10.68 -10.55
C LYS A 21 1.03 -11.84 -10.77
N HIS A 22 2.27 -11.72 -10.31
CA HIS A 22 3.36 -12.65 -10.64
C HIS A 22 3.93 -13.39 -9.41
N LEU A 23 3.60 -12.93 -8.20
CA LEU A 23 4.03 -13.56 -6.96
C LEU A 23 2.86 -14.19 -6.22
N PRO A 24 3.05 -15.34 -5.57
CA PRO A 24 2.05 -15.91 -4.70
C PRO A 24 1.78 -14.99 -3.49
N ILE A 25 0.54 -14.98 -3.03
CA ILE A 25 0.08 -14.14 -1.91
C ILE A 25 0.84 -14.40 -0.61
N THR A 26 1.36 -15.61 -0.45
CA THR A 26 2.18 -16.05 0.68
C THR A 26 3.52 -15.31 0.79
N ILE A 27 4.03 -14.73 -0.32
CA ILE A 27 5.22 -13.89 -0.34
C ILE A 27 4.83 -12.41 -0.21
N VAL A 28 3.80 -12.01 -0.95
CA VAL A 28 3.33 -10.61 -0.95
C VAL A 28 2.80 -10.20 0.42
N GLY A 29 2.09 -11.10 1.12
CA GLY A 29 1.51 -10.85 2.43
C GLY A 29 2.55 -10.44 3.48
N PRO A 30 3.58 -11.24 3.77
CA PRO A 30 4.62 -10.89 4.73
C PRO A 30 5.34 -9.58 4.40
N ILE A 31 5.66 -9.33 3.13
CA ILE A 31 6.32 -8.09 2.72
C ILE A 31 5.43 -6.87 2.99
N ASN A 32 4.15 -6.95 2.64
CA ASN A 32 3.20 -5.88 2.94
C ASN A 32 2.99 -5.66 4.44
N ALA A 33 3.03 -6.72 5.23
CA ALA A 33 2.88 -6.65 6.67
C ALA A 33 4.10 -6.01 7.37
N THR A 34 5.25 -5.86 6.71
CA THR A 34 6.39 -5.08 7.23
C THR A 34 6.18 -3.57 7.16
N ARG A 35 5.25 -3.07 6.31
CA ARG A 35 5.02 -1.64 6.09
C ARG A 35 4.77 -0.85 7.38
N PRO A 36 3.87 -1.26 8.30
CA PRO A 36 3.63 -0.52 9.54
C PRO A 36 4.89 -0.37 10.40
N VAL A 37 5.71 -1.42 10.47
CA VAL A 37 6.98 -1.40 11.22
C VAL A 37 7.96 -0.42 10.58
N MET A 38 8.07 -0.41 9.26
CA MET A 38 8.95 0.52 8.54
C MET A 38 8.49 1.97 8.68
N VAL A 39 7.17 2.23 8.63
CA VAL A 39 6.60 3.57 8.89
C VAL A 39 6.91 4.02 10.29
N LEU A 40 6.77 3.13 11.28
CA LEU A 40 7.06 3.43 12.68
C LEU A 40 8.54 3.79 12.89
N VAL A 41 9.46 2.96 12.37
CA VAL A 41 10.91 3.23 12.44
C VAL A 41 11.24 4.55 11.74
N GLY A 42 10.66 4.79 10.56
CA GLY A 42 10.82 6.05 9.84
C GLY A 42 10.30 7.26 10.64
N ALA A 43 9.17 7.11 11.32
CA ALA A 43 8.59 8.17 12.17
C ALA A 43 9.49 8.48 13.37
N MET A 44 10.07 7.46 14.01
CA MET A 44 11.02 7.65 15.09
C MET A 44 12.29 8.39 14.64
N LEU A 45 12.83 8.03 13.47
CA LEU A 45 14.06 8.62 12.95
C LEU A 45 13.88 10.04 12.42
N ILE A 46 12.76 10.31 11.73
CA ILE A 46 12.51 11.60 11.06
C ILE A 46 11.87 12.61 12.01
N PHE A 47 10.90 12.17 12.82
CA PHE A 47 10.14 13.06 13.71
C PHE A 47 10.60 13.00 15.17
N GLY A 48 11.56 12.14 15.51
CA GLY A 48 12.08 12.00 16.86
C GLY A 48 11.05 11.49 17.87
N GLU A 49 10.02 10.77 17.43
CA GLU A 49 8.96 10.28 18.27
C GLU A 49 9.47 9.20 19.24
N ARG A 50 9.03 9.30 20.49
CA ARG A 50 9.30 8.26 21.49
C ARG A 50 8.05 7.41 21.68
N LEU A 51 8.21 6.10 21.51
CA LEU A 51 7.12 5.16 21.74
C LEU A 51 6.84 4.99 23.22
N ASN A 52 5.56 4.93 23.55
CA ASN A 52 5.10 4.53 24.87
C ASN A 52 5.23 2.99 25.03
N ALA A 53 5.30 2.49 26.26
CA ALA A 53 5.41 1.06 26.55
C ALA A 53 4.32 0.22 25.86
N CYS A 54 3.10 0.74 25.79
CA CYS A 54 1.98 0.09 25.09
C CYS A 54 2.20 -0.04 23.58
N GLN A 55 2.83 0.96 22.95
CA GLN A 55 3.18 0.94 21.53
C GLN A 55 4.32 -0.06 21.25
N TRP A 56 5.30 -0.18 22.15
CA TRP A 56 6.35 -1.19 22.06
C TRP A 56 5.78 -2.61 22.08
N THR A 57 4.78 -2.89 22.92
CA THR A 57 4.13 -4.22 22.92
C THR A 57 3.45 -4.52 21.59
N GLY A 58 2.80 -3.53 20.97
CA GLY A 58 2.23 -3.66 19.61
C GLY A 58 3.28 -3.98 18.54
N VAL A 59 4.44 -3.30 18.60
CA VAL A 59 5.56 -3.56 17.66
C VAL A 59 6.08 -4.99 17.83
N VAL A 60 6.31 -5.43 19.07
CA VAL A 60 6.80 -6.79 19.33
C VAL A 60 5.80 -7.84 18.84
N LEU A 61 4.51 -7.66 19.10
CA LEU A 61 3.46 -8.55 18.61
C LEU A 61 3.43 -8.60 17.07
N THR A 62 3.55 -7.46 16.41
CA THR A 62 3.61 -7.37 14.94
C THR A 62 4.82 -8.11 14.39
N LEU A 63 6.00 -7.88 14.97
CA LEU A 63 7.24 -8.58 14.55
C LEU A 63 7.13 -10.09 14.77
N LEU A 64 6.55 -10.53 15.90
CA LEU A 64 6.32 -11.94 16.18
C LEU A 64 5.38 -12.56 15.16
N SER A 65 4.27 -11.89 14.83
CA SER A 65 3.32 -12.33 13.81
C SER A 65 3.98 -12.45 12.44
N LEU A 66 4.80 -11.45 12.05
CA LEU A 66 5.57 -11.49 10.79
C LEU A 66 6.57 -12.64 10.77
N PHE A 67 7.26 -12.90 11.88
CA PHE A 67 8.19 -14.01 11.99
C PHE A 67 7.48 -15.36 11.80
N LEU A 68 6.33 -15.57 12.45
CA LEU A 68 5.54 -16.78 12.31
C LEU A 68 5.03 -16.95 10.88
N LEU A 69 4.53 -15.89 10.26
CA LEU A 69 4.05 -15.89 8.88
C LEU A 69 5.19 -16.18 7.89
N SER A 70 6.36 -15.55 8.07
CA SER A 70 7.55 -15.77 7.26
C SER A 70 8.05 -17.22 7.34
N ARG A 71 7.95 -17.85 8.52
CA ARG A 71 8.34 -19.24 8.71
C ARG A 71 7.40 -20.21 7.98
N SER A 72 6.12 -19.89 7.92
CA SER A 72 5.12 -20.66 7.18
C SER A 72 5.32 -20.56 5.66
N SER A 73 5.75 -19.40 5.17
CA SER A 73 5.91 -19.09 3.74
C SER A 73 7.15 -19.74 3.09
N ARG A 74 8.14 -20.20 3.86
CA ARG A 74 9.39 -20.81 3.34
C ARG A 74 9.20 -22.09 2.53
N ARG A 75 8.01 -22.69 2.52
CA ARG A 75 7.73 -23.98 1.85
C ARG A 75 7.44 -23.85 0.34
N GLU A 76 7.37 -22.67 -0.23
CA GLU A 76 6.91 -22.50 -1.62
C GLU A 76 8.00 -22.38 -2.69
N GLY A 77 9.28 -22.61 -2.36
CA GLY A 77 10.34 -22.81 -3.36
C GLY A 77 10.60 -21.66 -4.33
N VAL A 78 10.20 -20.42 -4.00
CA VAL A 78 10.44 -19.26 -4.85
C VAL A 78 11.85 -18.76 -4.66
N ASP A 79 12.58 -18.68 -5.77
CA ASP A 79 13.98 -18.20 -5.78
C ASP A 79 14.01 -16.67 -5.56
N PHE A 80 14.29 -16.25 -4.31
CA PHE A 80 14.29 -14.85 -3.90
C PHE A 80 15.37 -14.00 -4.58
N ARG A 81 16.41 -14.63 -5.12
CA ARG A 81 17.61 -13.93 -5.58
C ARG A 81 17.55 -13.35 -6.98
N HIS A 82 16.69 -13.90 -7.86
CA HIS A 82 16.64 -13.54 -9.27
C HIS A 82 15.25 -13.07 -9.75
N ASN A 83 14.31 -12.87 -8.85
CA ASN A 83 12.94 -12.54 -9.24
C ASN A 83 12.69 -11.02 -9.19
N VAL A 84 12.63 -10.39 -10.38
CA VAL A 84 12.34 -8.94 -10.53
C VAL A 84 11.06 -8.52 -9.83
N TRP A 85 10.09 -9.42 -9.69
CA TRP A 85 8.81 -9.12 -9.04
C TRP A 85 8.94 -8.93 -7.52
N ILE A 86 9.96 -9.52 -6.91
CA ILE A 86 10.31 -9.27 -5.50
C ILE A 86 10.82 -7.84 -5.34
N LEU A 87 11.62 -7.36 -6.29
CA LEU A 87 12.03 -5.95 -6.30
C LEU A 87 10.81 -5.02 -6.46
N CYS A 88 9.86 -5.38 -7.32
CA CYS A 88 8.62 -4.61 -7.48
C CYS A 88 7.83 -4.49 -6.18
N ILE A 89 7.63 -5.59 -5.43
CA ILE A 89 6.91 -5.51 -4.15
C ILE A 89 7.71 -4.75 -3.09
N ALA A 90 9.04 -4.85 -3.09
CA ALA A 90 9.89 -4.06 -2.18
C ALA A 90 9.78 -2.56 -2.48
N VAL A 91 9.84 -2.16 -3.76
CA VAL A 91 9.63 -0.77 -4.18
C VAL A 91 8.22 -0.29 -3.82
N ALA A 92 7.19 -1.12 -4.02
CA ALA A 92 5.82 -0.80 -3.63
C ALA A 92 5.70 -0.57 -2.11
N ALA A 93 6.35 -1.42 -1.31
CA ALA A 93 6.36 -1.28 0.15
C ALA A 93 7.09 0.00 0.58
N LEU A 94 8.26 0.28 0.02
CA LEU A 94 9.00 1.51 0.30
C LEU A 94 8.22 2.77 -0.09
N ALA A 95 7.60 2.79 -1.28
CA ALA A 95 6.75 3.90 -1.71
C ALA A 95 5.56 4.11 -0.76
N ALA A 96 4.95 3.02 -0.27
CA ALA A 96 3.88 3.10 0.72
C ALA A 96 4.36 3.67 2.06
N VAL A 97 5.56 3.28 2.51
CA VAL A 97 6.19 3.83 3.73
C VAL A 97 6.47 5.32 3.59
N VAL A 98 7.06 5.73 2.47
CA VAL A 98 7.30 7.14 2.17
C VAL A 98 5.99 7.93 2.13
N SER A 99 4.93 7.37 1.53
CA SER A 99 3.60 7.99 1.53
C SER A 99 3.06 8.17 2.95
N GLY A 100 3.16 7.15 3.81
CA GLY A 100 2.69 7.23 5.20
C GLY A 100 3.45 8.28 6.04
N LEU A 101 4.77 8.37 5.87
CA LEU A 101 5.57 9.41 6.52
C LEU A 101 5.25 10.81 5.98
N TYR A 102 4.99 10.91 4.68
CA TYR A 102 4.59 12.15 4.03
C TYR A 102 3.19 12.60 4.46
N ASP A 103 2.28 11.65 4.71
CA ASP A 103 0.96 11.93 5.27
C ASP A 103 1.06 12.61 6.62
N LYS A 104 1.88 12.08 7.50
CA LYS A 104 2.13 12.67 8.80
C LYS A 104 2.67 14.11 8.69
N TYR A 105 3.58 14.36 7.76
CA TYR A 105 4.11 15.70 7.50
C TYR A 105 3.05 16.67 6.99
N ILE A 106 2.18 16.24 6.09
CA ILE A 106 1.11 17.09 5.53
C ILE A 106 0.03 17.36 6.57
N MET A 107 -0.40 16.34 7.32
CA MET A 107 -1.47 16.45 8.31
C MET A 107 -1.09 17.31 9.52
N ALA A 108 0.21 17.50 9.76
CA ALA A 108 0.67 18.48 10.73
C ALA A 108 0.41 19.93 10.31
N ARG A 109 0.05 20.17 9.04
CA ARG A 109 -0.11 21.52 8.44
C ARG A 109 -1.47 21.78 7.82
N LEU A 110 -2.18 20.75 7.41
CA LEU A 110 -3.44 20.82 6.68
C LEU A 110 -4.48 19.91 7.32
N ASP A 111 -5.75 20.27 7.17
CA ASP A 111 -6.87 19.45 7.64
C ASP A 111 -6.85 18.06 6.97
N PRO A 112 -6.90 16.97 7.76
CA PRO A 112 -6.88 15.60 7.23
C PRO A 112 -7.98 15.32 6.21
N VAL A 113 -9.20 15.82 6.42
CA VAL A 113 -10.34 15.63 5.51
C VAL A 113 -10.08 16.27 4.16
N PHE A 114 -9.54 17.49 4.17
CA PHE A 114 -9.17 18.22 2.96
C PHE A 114 -8.09 17.47 2.17
N VAL A 115 -7.03 17.03 2.86
CA VAL A 115 -5.91 16.29 2.24
C VAL A 115 -6.40 14.99 1.61
N GLN A 116 -7.24 14.23 2.32
CA GLN A 116 -7.76 12.96 1.86
C GLN A 116 -8.73 13.14 0.68
N GLY A 117 -9.64 14.09 0.76
CA GLY A 117 -10.58 14.38 -0.33
C GLY A 117 -9.87 14.72 -1.65
N TRP A 118 -8.91 15.65 -1.60
CA TRP A 118 -8.13 16.02 -2.78
C TRP A 118 -7.20 14.90 -3.26
N CYS A 119 -6.62 14.11 -2.35
CA CYS A 119 -5.80 12.97 -2.73
C CYS A 119 -6.61 11.93 -3.50
N ASN A 120 -7.81 11.59 -3.03
CA ASN A 120 -8.70 10.64 -3.72
C ASN A 120 -9.14 11.17 -5.09
N LEU A 121 -9.40 12.47 -5.23
CA LEU A 121 -9.74 13.09 -6.49
C LEU A 121 -8.58 12.98 -7.51
N TYR A 122 -7.36 13.29 -7.07
CA TYR A 122 -6.17 13.14 -7.93
C TYR A 122 -5.90 11.67 -8.27
N LEU A 123 -6.05 10.76 -7.32
CA LEU A 123 -5.91 9.31 -7.56
C LEU A 123 -6.93 8.82 -8.59
N PHE A 124 -8.19 9.25 -8.47
CA PHE A 124 -9.21 8.92 -9.46
C PHE A 124 -8.84 9.40 -10.87
N GLY A 125 -8.40 10.65 -11.01
CA GLY A 125 -7.96 11.20 -12.29
C GLY A 125 -6.76 10.45 -12.87
N LEU A 126 -5.71 10.26 -12.07
CA LEU A 126 -4.49 9.57 -12.48
C LEU A 126 -4.76 8.10 -12.83
N MET A 127 -5.55 7.38 -12.02
CA MET A 127 -5.93 5.99 -12.31
C MET A 127 -6.79 5.89 -13.58
N SER A 128 -7.68 6.84 -13.82
CA SER A 128 -8.48 6.87 -15.05
C SER A 128 -7.58 7.00 -16.29
N VAL A 129 -6.54 7.83 -16.22
CA VAL A 129 -5.53 7.96 -17.28
C VAL A 129 -4.76 6.65 -17.47
N VAL A 130 -4.25 6.06 -16.38
CA VAL A 130 -3.50 4.79 -16.43
C VAL A 130 -4.34 3.66 -17.02
N VAL A 131 -5.59 3.52 -16.57
CA VAL A 131 -6.53 2.52 -17.09
C VAL A 131 -6.85 2.81 -18.56
N GLY A 132 -7.07 4.06 -18.94
CA GLY A 132 -7.30 4.47 -20.32
C GLY A 132 -6.15 4.07 -21.25
N ILE A 133 -4.91 4.32 -20.84
CA ILE A 133 -3.72 4.00 -21.63
C ILE A 133 -3.45 2.48 -21.67
N LEU A 134 -3.59 1.77 -20.57
CA LEU A 134 -3.23 0.35 -20.49
C LEU A 134 -4.35 -0.58 -20.95
N TRP A 135 -5.60 -0.27 -20.63
CA TRP A 135 -6.75 -1.14 -20.89
C TRP A 135 -7.44 -0.83 -22.21
N TRP A 136 -7.56 0.43 -22.62
CA TRP A 136 -8.27 0.82 -23.85
C TRP A 136 -7.74 0.13 -25.11
N PRO A 137 -6.41 0.02 -25.34
CA PRO A 137 -5.88 -0.70 -26.50
C PRO A 137 -6.13 -2.20 -26.45
N ARG A 138 -6.22 -2.78 -25.23
CA ARG A 138 -6.34 -4.22 -24.99
C ARG A 138 -7.78 -4.71 -24.76
N ARG A 139 -8.76 -3.81 -24.74
CA ARG A 139 -10.15 -4.16 -24.40
C ARG A 139 -10.77 -5.23 -25.31
N ARG A 140 -10.28 -5.37 -26.55
CA ARG A 140 -10.78 -6.36 -27.52
C ARG A 140 -10.19 -7.78 -27.29
N THR A 141 -9.09 -7.89 -26.59
CA THR A 141 -8.37 -9.14 -26.34
C THR A 141 -8.52 -9.65 -24.90
N THR A 142 -9.06 -8.83 -24.00
CA THR A 142 -9.32 -9.22 -22.61
C THR A 142 -10.70 -9.86 -22.46
N THR A 143 -10.85 -10.73 -21.46
CA THR A 143 -12.14 -11.32 -21.08
C THR A 143 -13.18 -10.24 -20.83
N PRO A 144 -14.46 -10.46 -21.23
CA PRO A 144 -15.51 -9.48 -20.99
C PRO A 144 -15.61 -9.13 -19.52
N PHE A 145 -15.79 -7.83 -19.24
CA PHE A 145 -15.95 -7.35 -17.87
C PHE A 145 -17.27 -7.86 -17.28
N HIS A 146 -17.19 -8.71 -16.27
CA HIS A 146 -18.35 -9.15 -15.52
C HIS A 146 -18.58 -8.22 -14.34
N TRP A 147 -19.69 -7.49 -14.38
CA TRP A 147 -20.10 -6.65 -13.25
C TRP A 147 -20.51 -7.54 -12.08
N THR A 148 -19.85 -7.33 -10.92
CA THR A 148 -20.20 -7.98 -9.67
C THR A 148 -20.48 -6.93 -8.59
N TRP A 149 -21.48 -7.17 -7.76
CA TRP A 149 -21.78 -6.30 -6.63
C TRP A 149 -20.65 -6.17 -5.61
N ALA A 150 -19.67 -7.07 -5.68
CA ALA A 150 -18.46 -6.98 -4.87
C ALA A 150 -17.65 -5.71 -5.14
N ILE A 151 -17.63 -5.20 -6.38
CA ILE A 151 -16.84 -4.01 -6.76
C ILE A 151 -17.27 -2.75 -6.00
N PRO A 152 -18.55 -2.33 -6.05
CA PRO A 152 -18.99 -1.16 -5.30
C PRO A 152 -18.95 -1.37 -3.78
N LEU A 153 -19.18 -2.59 -3.28
CA LEU A 153 -19.05 -2.91 -1.87
C LEU A 153 -17.61 -2.74 -1.38
N ILE A 154 -16.63 -3.28 -2.10
CA ILE A 154 -15.20 -3.11 -1.76
C ILE A 154 -14.83 -1.62 -1.75
N SER A 155 -15.27 -0.86 -2.76
CA SER A 155 -15.00 0.58 -2.83
C SER A 155 -15.61 1.35 -1.65
N PHE A 156 -16.83 1.01 -1.26
CA PHE A 156 -17.51 1.61 -0.11
C PHE A 156 -16.77 1.33 1.20
N PHE A 157 -16.41 0.06 1.44
CA PHE A 157 -15.67 -0.31 2.65
C PHE A 157 -14.25 0.26 2.71
N LEU A 158 -13.59 0.41 1.55
CA LEU A 158 -12.29 1.09 1.49
C LEU A 158 -12.39 2.57 1.89
N VAL A 159 -13.38 3.29 1.37
CA VAL A 159 -13.59 4.69 1.76
C VAL A 159 -13.93 4.81 3.24
N LEU A 160 -14.75 3.90 3.77
CA LEU A 160 -15.09 3.86 5.19
C LEU A 160 -13.87 3.57 6.08
N ALA A 161 -13.01 2.63 5.65
CA ALA A 161 -11.77 2.29 6.34
C ALA A 161 -10.77 3.45 6.31
N ASP A 162 -10.62 4.12 5.18
CA ASP A 162 -9.80 5.34 5.07
C ASP A 162 -10.29 6.44 6.02
N PHE A 163 -11.60 6.66 6.05
CA PHE A 163 -12.18 7.64 6.97
C PHE A 163 -11.91 7.28 8.44
N ALA A 164 -12.11 6.01 8.83
CA ALA A 164 -11.84 5.54 10.18
C ALA A 164 -10.35 5.57 10.56
N TYR A 165 -9.45 5.49 9.57
CA TYR A 165 -8.01 5.56 9.80
C TYR A 165 -7.54 6.98 10.18
N PHE A 166 -8.23 8.02 9.70
CA PHE A 166 -7.86 9.42 9.92
C PHE A 166 -8.63 10.09 11.07
N TYR A 167 -9.64 9.42 11.62
CA TYR A 167 -10.42 9.86 12.78
C TYR A 167 -10.21 8.95 13.98
#